data_f7eb574d0e1ed8824456ec569553c7aa
#
_entry.id   f7eb574d0e1ed8824456ec569553c7aa
#
_cell.length_a   1.000
_cell.length_b   1.000
_cell.length_c   1.000
_cell.angle_alpha   90.00
_cell.angle_beta   90.00
_cell.angle_gamma   90.00
#
_symmetry.space_group_name_H-M   'P 1'
#
loop_
_entity.id
_entity.type
_entity.pdbx_description
1 polymer ?
#
loop_
_entity_poly.entity_id
_entity_poly.type
_entity_poly.pdbx_seq_one_letter_code
_entity_poly.pdbx_strand_id
1 'polypeptide(L)'
;MPPRPFIRLVPLALLALVACAVPRTLPAPSQGALPEVERLARFEVGFELPERTRHPDDVSIEARFTAPSGQVVTVGGFAVAGGGFRVRFTPRETGEYRYVIQADGGSGPREVSSGGFRVRPSDRRGFVRRGTGSAHQLAWEDGGPFIPLGENRFNVYDPTWNYNQLPAPEYVAYMASHGMNTLRVFIFTDCEREEPQPGPQPGCLEPQVGRFDPEVAAQYDAILEAAEKHGIYVILTLFAVGFTPGETWKSWEDNPYSTARGGPAETPLDFFERPDIRALAERKLRYVLDRYGYSPHLLAVDLLNEPEWDGNNGEEFWVPWGEHMAEVWHAADPYGHLVTLGSVGLHWNEDGDERPWYSSPRNDILQWHLYGKEYYEVHALAAEFSRKVAESWGYGKPVLCGEFGYGGDDPQTYDHTHVGIWSAIFSGAGVLAHSAPPFTADSDVMMTPGRGQHFRVLSDFLSRLSWSPPLHPQLAPLATPEGTRAWVLGRSGYWALWVLGAETGYGSPVRDATVRMGVPSGKYRVSWWNDVTGEQLATEELTARQGGLVLRLPGFVRHVAGVVEALPAVP
;
A
#
# COMPACT_ATOMS: atom_id res chain seq x y z
N MET A 1 31.38 49.16 -58.15
CA MET A 1 29.98 49.61 -58.30
C MET A 1 29.43 49.01 -59.56
N PRO A 2 28.41 48.21 -59.48
CA PRO A 2 27.35 48.18 -60.48
C PRO A 2 25.96 48.23 -59.78
N PRO A 3 24.89 48.51 -60.52
CA PRO A 3 23.70 49.16 -60.02
C PRO A 3 22.62 48.17 -59.54
N ARG A 4 21.78 48.65 -58.63
CA ARG A 4 20.60 47.96 -58.10
C ARG A 4 19.43 48.00 -59.08
N PRO A 5 18.61 46.94 -59.23
CA PRO A 5 17.34 47.05 -59.94
C PRO A 5 16.19 47.42 -58.98
N PHE A 6 15.34 48.31 -59.48
CA PHE A 6 14.05 48.70 -58.88
C PHE A 6 13.02 47.56 -58.92
N ILE A 7 12.37 47.30 -57.79
CA ILE A 7 11.19 46.44 -57.74
C ILE A 7 9.95 47.36 -57.62
N ARG A 8 9.05 47.21 -58.56
CA ARG A 8 7.74 47.87 -58.58
C ARG A 8 6.81 47.25 -57.60
N LEU A 9 6.19 48.04 -56.69
CA LEU A 9 5.08 47.70 -55.86
C LEU A 9 3.78 47.61 -56.66
N VAL A 10 3.09 46.47 -56.57
CA VAL A 10 1.73 46.29 -57.05
C VAL A 10 0.84 46.28 -55.79
N PRO A 11 -0.25 47.05 -55.73
CA PRO A 11 -1.14 47.03 -54.57
C PRO A 11 -2.06 45.77 -54.59
N LEU A 12 -1.94 44.93 -53.56
CA LEU A 12 -2.88 43.86 -53.34
C LEU A 12 -4.11 44.41 -52.58
N ALA A 13 -5.25 44.33 -53.23
CA ALA A 13 -6.53 44.64 -52.61
C ALA A 13 -6.93 43.52 -51.61
N LEU A 14 -7.09 43.86 -50.32
CA LEU A 14 -7.60 42.96 -49.27
C LEU A 14 -9.12 42.83 -49.47
N LEU A 15 -9.57 41.67 -49.94
CA LEU A 15 -10.98 41.24 -49.80
C LEU A 15 -11.17 40.65 -48.38
N ALA A 16 -11.89 41.35 -47.54
CA ALA A 16 -12.36 40.83 -46.25
C ALA A 16 -13.51 39.83 -46.48
N LEU A 17 -13.23 38.54 -46.36
CA LEU A 17 -14.25 37.49 -46.24
C LEU A 17 -14.76 37.47 -44.82
N VAL A 18 -15.95 37.96 -44.57
CA VAL A 18 -16.73 37.75 -43.36
C VAL A 18 -17.21 36.28 -43.38
N ALA A 19 -16.48 35.42 -42.67
CA ALA A 19 -16.95 34.05 -42.44
C ALA A 19 -18.01 34.08 -41.36
N CYS A 20 -19.28 33.89 -41.71
CA CYS A 20 -20.34 33.54 -40.79
C CYS A 20 -19.97 32.21 -40.14
N ALA A 21 -19.66 32.21 -38.83
CA ALA A 21 -19.50 31.00 -38.02
C ALA A 21 -20.87 30.31 -37.91
N VAL A 22 -21.07 29.29 -38.69
CA VAL A 22 -22.19 28.32 -38.48
C VAL A 22 -21.85 27.57 -37.18
N PRO A 23 -22.76 27.52 -36.18
CA PRO A 23 -22.53 26.72 -34.99
C PRO A 23 -22.37 25.26 -35.43
N ARG A 24 -21.18 24.69 -35.21
CA ARG A 24 -20.96 23.26 -35.36
C ARG A 24 -21.83 22.55 -34.33
N THR A 25 -22.96 22.02 -34.74
CA THR A 25 -23.67 20.98 -34.03
C THR A 25 -22.73 19.79 -33.92
N LEU A 26 -22.40 19.41 -32.68
CA LEU A 26 -21.71 18.14 -32.43
C LEU A 26 -22.52 17.03 -33.10
N PRO A 27 -21.89 16.10 -33.82
CA PRO A 27 -22.59 14.99 -34.43
C PRO A 27 -23.29 14.20 -33.32
N ALA A 28 -24.57 13.87 -33.54
CA ALA A 28 -25.32 12.92 -32.72
C ALA A 28 -24.47 11.64 -32.62
N PRO A 29 -24.43 10.99 -31.42
CA PRO A 29 -23.68 9.77 -31.25
C PRO A 29 -24.14 8.76 -32.29
N SER A 30 -23.24 8.31 -33.15
CA SER A 30 -23.48 7.19 -34.05
C SER A 30 -23.93 6.01 -33.18
N GLN A 31 -24.93 5.23 -33.64
CA GLN A 31 -25.34 3.97 -33.03
C GLN A 31 -24.22 2.91 -33.20
N GLY A 32 -23.06 3.17 -32.63
CA GLY A 32 -21.95 2.24 -32.45
C GLY A 32 -22.19 1.42 -31.19
N ALA A 33 -21.67 0.20 -31.14
CA ALA A 33 -21.68 -0.61 -29.94
C ALA A 33 -21.08 0.19 -28.76
N LEU A 34 -21.73 0.11 -27.58
CA LEU A 34 -21.22 0.75 -26.37
C LEU A 34 -19.80 0.25 -26.07
N PRO A 35 -18.89 1.11 -25.59
CA PRO A 35 -17.61 0.67 -25.05
C PRO A 35 -17.81 -0.45 -24.04
N GLU A 36 -16.94 -1.46 -24.05
CA GLU A 36 -17.01 -2.57 -23.11
C GLU A 36 -15.84 -2.57 -22.15
N VAL A 37 -16.11 -2.87 -20.88
CA VAL A 37 -15.13 -3.03 -19.82
C VAL A 37 -15.47 -4.26 -18.97
N GLU A 38 -14.49 -4.86 -18.33
CA GLU A 38 -14.73 -5.94 -17.37
C GLU A 38 -15.19 -5.38 -16.02
N ARG A 39 -16.00 -6.16 -15.30
CA ARG A 39 -16.33 -5.86 -13.91
C ARG A 39 -15.03 -5.72 -13.09
N LEU A 40 -14.97 -4.70 -12.25
CA LEU A 40 -13.79 -4.36 -11.42
C LEU A 40 -12.53 -3.96 -12.23
N ALA A 41 -12.69 -3.61 -13.51
CA ALA A 41 -11.63 -2.97 -14.28
C ALA A 41 -11.91 -1.48 -14.44
N ARG A 42 -10.86 -0.70 -14.68
CA ARG A 42 -10.94 0.75 -14.88
C ARG A 42 -11.76 1.11 -16.14
N PHE A 43 -12.78 1.95 -15.97
CA PHE A 43 -13.39 2.74 -17.02
C PHE A 43 -12.89 4.18 -16.90
N GLU A 44 -12.44 4.79 -18.00
CA GLU A 44 -11.88 6.14 -17.99
C GLU A 44 -12.53 6.98 -19.09
N VAL A 45 -12.88 8.22 -18.76
CA VAL A 45 -13.40 9.23 -19.70
C VAL A 45 -12.51 10.45 -19.66
N GLY A 46 -11.96 10.83 -20.82
CA GLY A 46 -11.22 12.08 -21.01
C GLY A 46 -12.11 13.16 -21.65
N PHE A 47 -11.89 14.41 -21.27
CA PHE A 47 -12.57 15.57 -21.86
C PHE A 47 -11.70 16.83 -21.73
N GLU A 48 -12.06 17.85 -22.51
CA GLU A 48 -11.44 19.18 -22.45
C GLU A 48 -12.50 20.23 -22.11
N LEU A 49 -12.05 21.30 -21.45
CA LEU A 49 -12.90 22.47 -21.23
C LEU A 49 -12.61 23.52 -22.31
N PRO A 50 -13.66 24.07 -22.95
CA PRO A 50 -13.49 25.02 -24.05
C PRO A 50 -12.90 26.36 -23.62
N GLU A 51 -13.00 26.71 -22.36
CA GLU A 51 -12.45 27.94 -21.78
C GLU A 51 -11.63 27.63 -20.54
N ARG A 52 -10.34 28.03 -20.53
CA ARG A 52 -9.46 27.97 -19.36
C ARG A 52 -9.48 29.33 -18.65
N THR A 53 -10.43 29.51 -17.75
CA THR A 53 -10.51 30.73 -16.94
C THR A 53 -9.79 30.61 -15.61
N ARG A 54 -9.45 29.38 -15.17
CA ARG A 54 -8.82 29.06 -13.87
C ARG A 54 -7.68 28.08 -14.05
N HIS A 55 -6.85 27.97 -12.99
CA HIS A 55 -5.87 26.89 -12.91
C HIS A 55 -6.61 25.54 -12.95
N PRO A 56 -6.05 24.50 -13.63
CA PRO A 56 -6.72 23.19 -13.73
C PRO A 56 -7.16 22.59 -12.39
N ASP A 57 -6.36 22.76 -11.34
CA ASP A 57 -6.69 22.27 -10.00
C ASP A 57 -7.83 23.05 -9.30
N ASP A 58 -8.26 24.18 -9.84
CA ASP A 58 -9.40 24.95 -9.35
C ASP A 58 -10.71 24.60 -10.06
N VAL A 59 -10.67 23.66 -10.99
CA VAL A 59 -11.85 23.14 -11.69
C VAL A 59 -12.47 22.03 -10.83
N SER A 60 -13.73 22.21 -10.43
CA SER A 60 -14.50 21.16 -9.78
C SER A 60 -15.11 20.24 -10.84
N ILE A 61 -14.95 18.93 -10.67
CA ILE A 61 -15.48 17.91 -11.58
C ILE A 61 -16.29 16.92 -10.76
N GLU A 62 -17.54 16.68 -11.18
CA GLU A 62 -18.43 15.68 -10.61
C GLU A 62 -18.92 14.75 -11.73
N ALA A 63 -18.67 13.46 -11.59
CA ALA A 63 -19.14 12.44 -12.50
C ALA A 63 -20.08 11.47 -11.78
N ARG A 64 -21.27 11.33 -12.30
CA ARG A 64 -22.31 10.42 -11.79
C ARG A 64 -22.44 9.23 -12.70
N PHE A 65 -22.21 8.04 -12.15
CA PHE A 65 -22.37 6.77 -12.84
C PHE A 65 -23.62 6.06 -12.31
N THR A 66 -24.55 5.75 -13.21
CA THR A 66 -25.77 5.01 -12.88
C THR A 66 -25.58 3.54 -13.28
N ALA A 67 -25.58 2.65 -12.31
CA ALA A 67 -25.46 1.21 -12.47
C ALA A 67 -26.74 0.57 -13.05
N PRO A 68 -26.68 -0.68 -13.54
CA PRO A 68 -27.87 -1.42 -14.00
C PRO A 68 -28.98 -1.57 -12.95
N SER A 69 -28.60 -1.65 -11.66
CA SER A 69 -29.55 -1.66 -10.53
C SER A 69 -30.27 -0.33 -10.29
N GLY A 70 -29.78 0.77 -10.90
CA GLY A 70 -30.20 2.13 -10.64
C GLY A 70 -29.41 2.84 -9.53
N GLN A 71 -28.47 2.16 -8.88
CA GLN A 71 -27.56 2.80 -7.93
C GLN A 71 -26.75 3.89 -8.65
N VAL A 72 -26.60 5.05 -8.01
CA VAL A 72 -25.77 6.14 -8.51
C VAL A 72 -24.50 6.22 -7.65
N VAL A 73 -23.36 6.24 -8.31
CA VAL A 73 -22.05 6.46 -7.69
C VAL A 73 -21.48 7.76 -8.24
N THR A 74 -21.01 8.62 -7.35
CA THR A 74 -20.38 9.90 -7.70
C THR A 74 -18.89 9.82 -7.42
N VAL A 75 -18.08 10.24 -8.39
CA VAL A 75 -16.62 10.37 -8.27
C VAL A 75 -16.19 11.73 -8.83
N GLY A 76 -15.02 12.21 -8.39
CA GLY A 76 -14.41 13.42 -8.93
C GLY A 76 -13.58 13.15 -10.20
N GLY A 77 -12.92 14.21 -10.66
CA GLY A 77 -11.98 14.13 -11.78
C GLY A 77 -10.75 14.99 -11.53
N PHE A 78 -9.76 14.84 -12.40
CA PHE A 78 -8.44 15.45 -12.22
C PHE A 78 -7.86 15.92 -13.56
N ALA A 79 -6.95 16.90 -13.48
CA ALA A 79 -6.19 17.38 -14.63
C ALA A 79 -5.07 16.40 -15.01
N VAL A 80 -4.71 16.37 -16.29
CA VAL A 80 -3.64 15.52 -16.81
C VAL A 80 -2.54 16.33 -17.51
N ALA A 81 -1.36 15.76 -17.58
CA ALA A 81 -0.24 16.31 -18.34
C ALA A 81 -0.64 16.56 -19.81
N GLY A 82 -0.17 17.63 -20.39
CA GLY A 82 -0.53 18.03 -21.75
C GLY A 82 -1.88 18.75 -21.87
N GLY A 83 -2.67 18.80 -20.80
CA GLY A 83 -3.99 19.47 -20.73
C GLY A 83 -5.16 18.50 -20.80
N GLY A 84 -6.35 19.03 -20.50
CA GLY A 84 -7.57 18.23 -20.36
C GLY A 84 -7.76 17.62 -18.99
N PHE A 85 -8.83 16.86 -18.85
CA PHE A 85 -9.26 16.25 -17.60
C PHE A 85 -9.65 14.80 -17.82
N ARG A 86 -9.59 14.01 -16.74
CA ARG A 86 -10.05 12.62 -16.73
C ARG A 86 -10.90 12.34 -15.51
N VAL A 87 -11.79 11.37 -15.69
CA VAL A 87 -12.56 10.72 -14.64
C VAL A 87 -12.31 9.24 -14.74
N ARG A 88 -12.03 8.60 -13.62
CA ARG A 88 -11.85 7.15 -13.50
C ARG A 88 -12.95 6.53 -12.65
N PHE A 89 -13.41 5.38 -13.07
CA PHE A 89 -14.49 4.66 -12.39
C PHE A 89 -14.28 3.15 -12.49
N THR A 90 -14.59 2.43 -11.43
CA THR A 90 -14.57 0.95 -11.41
C THR A 90 -15.98 0.41 -11.20
N PRO A 91 -16.58 -0.21 -12.22
CA PRO A 91 -17.92 -0.75 -12.14
C PRO A 91 -17.95 -2.06 -11.34
N ARG A 92 -18.94 -2.20 -10.45
CA ARG A 92 -19.13 -3.39 -9.61
C ARG A 92 -20.21 -4.35 -10.12
N GLU A 93 -21.12 -3.88 -10.94
CA GLU A 93 -22.22 -4.69 -11.51
C GLU A 93 -21.95 -4.99 -12.98
N THR A 94 -22.43 -6.11 -13.47
CA THR A 94 -22.46 -6.42 -14.90
C THR A 94 -23.70 -5.84 -15.55
N GLY A 95 -23.58 -5.35 -16.79
CA GLY A 95 -24.70 -4.74 -17.54
C GLY A 95 -24.38 -3.36 -18.07
N GLU A 96 -25.40 -2.58 -18.38
CA GLU A 96 -25.23 -1.26 -18.98
C GLU A 96 -25.21 -0.16 -17.93
N TYR A 97 -24.15 0.63 -17.95
CA TYR A 97 -23.98 1.84 -17.17
C TYR A 97 -24.25 3.09 -18.02
N ARG A 98 -24.68 4.14 -17.35
CA ARG A 98 -24.74 5.49 -17.92
C ARG A 98 -23.94 6.43 -17.05
N TYR A 99 -23.37 7.47 -17.66
CA TYR A 99 -22.66 8.50 -16.90
C TYR A 99 -23.00 9.91 -17.40
N VAL A 100 -22.89 10.86 -16.50
CA VAL A 100 -22.94 12.30 -16.76
C VAL A 100 -21.80 12.95 -16.00
N ILE A 101 -21.00 13.75 -16.68
CA ILE A 101 -19.87 14.50 -16.09
C ILE A 101 -20.20 15.98 -16.17
N GLN A 102 -20.13 16.65 -15.03
CA GLN A 102 -20.24 18.09 -14.89
C GLN A 102 -18.92 18.68 -14.46
N ALA A 103 -18.58 19.85 -14.95
CA ALA A 103 -17.40 20.60 -14.54
C ALA A 103 -17.77 22.07 -14.28
N ASP A 104 -17.16 22.65 -13.23
CA ASP A 104 -17.27 24.07 -12.91
C ASP A 104 -15.88 24.72 -12.92
N GLY A 105 -15.61 25.50 -13.97
CA GLY A 105 -14.42 26.35 -14.11
C GLY A 105 -14.61 27.76 -13.53
N GLY A 106 -15.67 28.01 -12.75
CA GLY A 106 -15.98 29.28 -12.09
C GLY A 106 -17.20 30.03 -12.66
N SER A 107 -17.87 29.45 -13.66
CA SER A 107 -19.10 30.01 -14.24
C SER A 107 -20.35 29.21 -13.86
N GLY A 108 -20.22 28.30 -12.90
CA GLY A 108 -21.23 27.33 -12.48
C GLY A 108 -21.06 25.98 -13.19
N PRO A 109 -21.60 24.90 -12.58
CA PRO A 109 -21.49 23.56 -13.13
C PRO A 109 -22.22 23.43 -14.47
N ARG A 110 -21.57 22.80 -15.43
CA ARG A 110 -22.14 22.48 -16.75
C ARG A 110 -21.79 21.06 -17.17
N GLU A 111 -22.67 20.41 -17.89
CA GLU A 111 -22.37 19.11 -18.50
C GLU A 111 -21.27 19.25 -19.54
N VAL A 112 -20.22 18.43 -19.42
CA VAL A 112 -19.06 18.41 -20.31
C VAL A 112 -18.94 17.10 -21.06
N SER A 113 -19.51 16.03 -20.53
CA SER A 113 -19.56 14.70 -21.17
C SER A 113 -20.71 13.89 -20.62
N SER A 114 -21.34 13.06 -21.46
CA SER A 114 -22.28 12.04 -21.03
C SER A 114 -22.26 10.86 -22.01
N GLY A 115 -22.64 9.66 -21.52
CA GLY A 115 -22.64 8.48 -22.36
C GLY A 115 -23.02 7.21 -21.60
N GLY A 116 -22.66 6.08 -22.20
CA GLY A 116 -22.86 4.76 -21.58
C GLY A 116 -21.76 3.79 -21.96
N PHE A 117 -21.65 2.70 -21.23
CA PHE A 117 -20.76 1.59 -21.49
C PHE A 117 -21.36 0.28 -20.95
N ARG A 118 -20.85 -0.84 -21.43
CA ARG A 118 -21.29 -2.17 -21.01
C ARG A 118 -20.22 -2.85 -20.18
N VAL A 119 -20.61 -3.47 -19.07
CA VAL A 119 -19.73 -4.20 -18.15
C VAL A 119 -19.94 -5.70 -18.33
N ARG A 120 -18.86 -6.41 -18.65
CA ARG A 120 -18.82 -7.87 -18.78
C ARG A 120 -18.38 -8.52 -17.45
N PRO A 121 -18.78 -9.77 -17.18
CA PRO A 121 -18.24 -10.54 -16.04
C PRO A 121 -16.71 -10.62 -16.06
N SER A 122 -16.10 -10.72 -14.87
CA SER A 122 -14.68 -11.01 -14.70
C SER A 122 -14.43 -11.79 -13.42
N ASP A 123 -13.30 -12.45 -13.36
CA ASP A 123 -12.80 -13.20 -12.19
C ASP A 123 -11.95 -12.33 -11.25
N ARG A 124 -11.94 -11.01 -11.42
CA ARG A 124 -11.22 -10.08 -10.54
C ARG A 124 -11.79 -10.17 -9.14
N ARG A 125 -10.91 -10.26 -8.15
CA ARG A 125 -11.27 -10.47 -6.72
C ARG A 125 -11.87 -9.23 -6.06
N GLY A 126 -11.67 -8.05 -6.63
CA GLY A 126 -12.16 -6.79 -6.09
C GLY A 126 -11.25 -6.19 -5.03
N PHE A 127 -11.87 -5.34 -4.23
CA PHE A 127 -11.19 -4.59 -3.19
C PHE A 127 -10.87 -5.46 -1.98
N VAL A 128 -9.85 -5.10 -1.23
CA VAL A 128 -9.55 -5.71 0.07
C VAL A 128 -10.30 -4.96 1.15
N ARG A 129 -10.80 -5.70 2.15
CA ARG A 129 -11.61 -5.21 3.26
C ARG A 129 -11.13 -5.83 4.57
N ARG A 130 -11.60 -5.28 5.67
CA ARG A 130 -11.54 -6.01 6.95
C ARG A 130 -12.35 -7.30 6.82
N GLY A 131 -11.77 -8.41 7.26
CA GLY A 131 -12.39 -9.73 7.11
C GLY A 131 -13.65 -9.86 7.97
N THR A 132 -14.72 -10.40 7.41
CA THR A 132 -15.96 -10.67 8.15
C THR A 132 -15.84 -11.91 9.05
N GLY A 133 -14.92 -12.82 8.73
CA GLY A 133 -14.67 -14.04 9.54
C GLY A 133 -13.74 -13.83 10.73
N SER A 134 -12.96 -12.75 10.74
CA SER A 134 -12.08 -12.36 11.82
C SER A 134 -11.78 -10.86 11.74
N ALA A 135 -11.96 -10.17 12.85
CA ALA A 135 -11.66 -8.74 12.95
C ALA A 135 -10.16 -8.41 12.73
N HIS A 136 -9.29 -9.41 12.94
CA HIS A 136 -7.83 -9.27 12.82
C HIS A 136 -7.29 -9.60 11.42
N GLN A 137 -8.16 -9.88 10.46
CA GLN A 137 -7.74 -10.28 9.12
C GLN A 137 -8.28 -9.33 8.05
N LEU A 138 -7.51 -9.21 6.99
CA LEU A 138 -7.95 -8.63 5.73
C LEU A 138 -8.46 -9.75 4.81
N ALA A 139 -9.41 -9.42 3.94
CA ALA A 139 -9.96 -10.34 2.97
C ALA A 139 -10.33 -9.59 1.69
N TRP A 140 -10.28 -10.28 0.55
CA TRP A 140 -10.88 -9.77 -0.68
C TRP A 140 -12.41 -9.79 -0.59
N GLU A 141 -13.05 -9.00 -1.40
CA GLU A 141 -14.53 -8.99 -1.48
C GLU A 141 -15.13 -10.35 -1.85
N ASP A 142 -14.38 -11.22 -2.52
CA ASP A 142 -14.77 -12.60 -2.81
C ASP A 142 -14.69 -13.53 -1.59
N GLY A 143 -14.21 -13.03 -0.44
CA GLY A 143 -14.16 -13.75 0.84
C GLY A 143 -12.86 -14.49 1.13
N GLY A 144 -11.88 -14.52 0.22
CA GLY A 144 -10.57 -15.12 0.47
C GLY A 144 -9.70 -14.24 1.38
N PRO A 145 -8.85 -14.82 2.25
CA PRO A 145 -7.96 -14.06 3.14
C PRO A 145 -6.90 -13.32 2.34
N PHE A 146 -6.62 -12.07 2.74
CA PHE A 146 -5.52 -11.28 2.23
C PHE A 146 -4.50 -11.07 3.36
N ILE A 147 -3.27 -11.51 3.14
CA ILE A 147 -2.18 -11.40 4.10
C ILE A 147 -1.13 -10.49 3.48
N PRO A 148 -0.99 -9.24 3.94
CA PRO A 148 0.03 -8.34 3.42
C PRO A 148 1.43 -8.92 3.63
N LEU A 149 2.16 -9.08 2.54
CA LEU A 149 3.54 -9.53 2.51
C LEU A 149 4.28 -8.77 1.40
N GLY A 150 5.28 -7.97 1.75
CA GLY A 150 5.94 -7.18 0.74
C GLY A 150 6.96 -6.20 1.25
N GLU A 151 7.04 -5.06 0.63
CA GLU A 151 8.05 -4.04 0.92
C GLU A 151 7.46 -2.65 1.09
N ASN A 152 8.15 -1.86 1.93
CA ASN A 152 7.98 -0.41 1.99
C ASN A 152 9.08 0.25 1.16
N ARG A 153 8.69 1.23 0.37
CA ARG A 153 9.60 2.05 -0.45
C ARG A 153 9.31 3.52 -0.25
N PHE A 154 10.31 4.30 0.09
CA PHE A 154 10.16 5.75 0.18
C PHE A 154 9.77 6.33 -1.17
N ASN A 155 10.58 6.10 -2.19
CA ASN A 155 10.28 6.55 -3.54
C ASN A 155 10.83 5.55 -4.56
N VAL A 156 9.96 5.02 -5.41
CA VAL A 156 10.33 4.07 -6.46
C VAL A 156 10.94 4.74 -7.70
N TYR A 157 10.91 6.08 -7.75
CA TYR A 157 11.48 6.86 -8.86
C TYR A 157 12.76 7.59 -8.48
N ASP A 158 13.10 7.68 -7.19
CA ASP A 158 14.30 8.35 -6.74
C ASP A 158 15.53 7.45 -6.95
N PRO A 159 16.49 7.82 -7.81
CA PRO A 159 17.68 7.02 -8.03
C PRO A 159 18.58 6.96 -6.80
N THR A 160 18.52 7.94 -5.89
CA THR A 160 19.27 7.92 -4.62
C THR A 160 18.68 6.92 -3.64
N TRP A 161 17.38 6.64 -3.72
CA TRP A 161 16.63 5.71 -2.87
C TRP A 161 16.16 4.45 -3.63
N ASN A 162 16.28 4.45 -4.96
CA ASN A 162 16.02 3.27 -5.79
C ASN A 162 17.34 2.60 -6.19
N TYR A 163 17.97 1.98 -5.24
CA TYR A 163 19.31 1.38 -5.37
C TYR A 163 19.43 0.31 -6.44
N ASN A 164 18.33 -0.22 -6.94
CA ASN A 164 18.36 -1.22 -8.01
C ASN A 164 18.18 -0.60 -9.39
N GLN A 165 17.98 0.70 -9.47
CA GLN A 165 17.77 1.43 -10.73
C GLN A 165 16.66 0.83 -11.61
N LEU A 166 15.76 0.04 -11.03
CA LEU A 166 14.64 -0.51 -11.77
C LEU A 166 13.54 0.56 -11.89
N PRO A 167 12.98 0.77 -13.07
CA PRO A 167 11.76 1.53 -13.23
C PRO A 167 10.64 0.97 -12.34
N ALA A 168 9.75 1.82 -11.83
CA ALA A 168 8.70 1.41 -10.90
C ALA A 168 7.85 0.21 -11.39
N PRO A 169 7.43 0.13 -12.67
CA PRO A 169 6.71 -1.03 -13.17
C PRO A 169 7.52 -2.34 -13.11
N GLU A 170 8.83 -2.27 -13.36
CA GLU A 170 9.73 -3.43 -13.29
C GLU A 170 9.97 -3.87 -11.84
N TYR A 171 10.04 -2.91 -10.92
CA TYR A 171 10.12 -3.19 -9.50
C TYR A 171 8.87 -3.91 -8.99
N VAL A 172 7.68 -3.45 -9.36
CA VAL A 172 6.41 -4.11 -9.02
C VAL A 172 6.35 -5.52 -9.60
N ALA A 173 6.82 -5.72 -10.83
CA ALA A 173 6.92 -7.04 -11.45
C ALA A 173 7.91 -7.96 -10.70
N TYR A 174 9.05 -7.42 -10.24
CA TYR A 174 10.00 -8.14 -9.41
C TYR A 174 9.35 -8.61 -8.10
N MET A 175 8.66 -7.73 -7.38
CA MET A 175 7.95 -8.09 -6.15
C MET A 175 6.99 -9.25 -6.38
N ALA A 176 6.14 -9.15 -7.39
CA ALA A 176 5.19 -10.20 -7.74
C ALA A 176 5.88 -11.53 -8.09
N SER A 177 7.00 -11.48 -8.83
CA SER A 177 7.78 -12.68 -9.19
C SER A 177 8.36 -13.40 -7.97
N HIS A 178 8.49 -12.71 -6.84
CA HIS A 178 8.95 -13.24 -5.57
C HIS A 178 7.83 -13.47 -4.54
N GLY A 179 6.56 -13.50 -5.00
CA GLY A 179 5.43 -13.85 -4.17
C GLY A 179 4.99 -12.76 -3.18
N MET A 180 5.53 -11.57 -3.28
CA MET A 180 5.04 -10.40 -2.56
C MET A 180 3.71 -9.95 -3.16
N ASN A 181 2.86 -9.33 -2.33
CA ASN A 181 1.54 -8.85 -2.74
C ASN A 181 1.21 -7.43 -2.27
N THR A 182 2.08 -6.79 -1.49
CA THR A 182 1.81 -5.47 -0.94
C THR A 182 3.04 -4.57 -1.07
N LEU A 183 2.81 -3.35 -1.57
CA LEU A 183 3.79 -2.26 -1.65
C LEU A 183 3.27 -1.05 -0.89
N ARG A 184 4.02 -0.54 0.07
CA ARG A 184 3.79 0.78 0.64
C ARG A 184 4.75 1.77 -0.01
N VAL A 185 4.23 2.91 -0.48
CA VAL A 185 5.01 3.93 -1.18
C VAL A 185 4.60 5.32 -0.73
N PHE A 186 5.58 6.22 -0.61
CA PHE A 186 5.37 7.58 -0.14
C PHE A 186 5.02 8.54 -1.28
N ILE A 187 4.07 9.43 -0.99
CA ILE A 187 3.89 10.68 -1.70
C ILE A 187 4.62 11.74 -0.88
N PHE A 188 5.84 12.08 -1.30
CA PHE A 188 6.64 13.04 -0.56
C PHE A 188 5.98 14.41 -0.43
N THR A 189 6.15 15.01 0.73
CA THR A 189 5.71 16.38 1.01
C THR A 189 6.79 17.41 0.74
N ASP A 190 8.06 17.04 0.86
CA ASP A 190 9.14 17.94 0.51
C ASP A 190 9.32 18.06 -1.01
N CYS A 191 9.67 19.24 -1.45
CA CYS A 191 9.79 19.59 -2.87
C CYS A 191 11.21 19.96 -3.26
N GLU A 192 12.21 19.74 -2.40
CA GLU A 192 13.60 19.96 -2.76
C GLU A 192 14.07 18.96 -3.80
N ARG A 193 14.61 19.49 -4.87
CA ARG A 193 15.37 18.72 -5.84
C ARG A 193 16.84 18.90 -5.50
N GLU A 194 17.47 17.83 -5.08
CA GLU A 194 18.92 17.75 -5.24
C GLU A 194 19.27 17.92 -6.73
N GLU A 195 20.51 18.27 -7.06
CA GLU A 195 21.00 18.51 -8.42
C GLU A 195 20.33 17.59 -9.48
N PRO A 196 19.94 18.12 -10.66
CA PRO A 196 19.23 17.35 -11.69
C PRO A 196 19.99 16.09 -12.09
N GLN A 197 19.41 14.93 -11.79
CA GLN A 197 19.94 13.64 -12.22
C GLN A 197 19.33 13.23 -13.56
N PRO A 198 20.05 12.50 -14.44
CA PRO A 198 19.47 12.02 -15.69
C PRO A 198 18.38 10.96 -15.41
N GLY A 199 17.19 11.15 -16.01
CA GLY A 199 16.05 10.24 -15.89
C GLY A 199 14.80 10.89 -15.30
N PRO A 200 13.73 10.12 -15.11
CA PRO A 200 12.53 10.62 -14.42
C PRO A 200 12.92 11.03 -12.99
N GLN A 201 12.79 12.32 -12.70
CA GLN A 201 13.13 12.84 -11.38
C GLN A 201 11.97 12.63 -10.44
N PRO A 202 12.21 12.22 -9.18
CA PRO A 202 11.20 12.30 -8.17
C PRO A 202 10.80 13.77 -8.03
N GLY A 203 9.52 14.01 -8.18
CA GLY A 203 8.93 15.31 -7.99
C GLY A 203 8.02 15.29 -6.78
N CYS A 204 7.86 16.45 -6.20
CA CYS A 204 6.79 16.66 -5.24
C CYS A 204 5.46 16.64 -5.99
N LEU A 205 4.52 15.82 -5.53
CA LEU A 205 3.17 15.81 -6.12
C LEU A 205 2.48 17.15 -5.96
N GLU A 206 2.73 17.84 -4.84
CA GLU A 206 2.14 19.13 -4.48
C GLU A 206 3.24 20.19 -4.30
N PRO A 207 3.84 20.71 -5.40
CA PRO A 207 4.95 21.67 -5.33
C PRO A 207 4.56 23.01 -4.70
N GLN A 208 3.31 23.34 -4.71
CA GLN A 208 2.67 24.44 -4.01
C GLN A 208 1.34 23.96 -3.46
N VAL A 209 0.98 24.39 -2.28
CA VAL A 209 -0.26 23.95 -1.60
C VAL A 209 -1.48 24.08 -2.53
N GLY A 210 -2.17 22.99 -2.74
CA GLY A 210 -3.33 22.89 -3.62
C GLY A 210 -3.01 22.95 -5.12
N ARG A 211 -1.73 22.79 -5.52
CA ARG A 211 -1.29 22.69 -6.92
C ARG A 211 -0.56 21.36 -7.13
N PHE A 212 -1.11 20.54 -8.02
CA PHE A 212 -0.62 19.18 -8.23
C PHE A 212 0.13 19.06 -9.54
N ASP A 213 1.31 18.45 -9.50
CA ASP A 213 2.11 18.20 -10.69
C ASP A 213 1.54 16.96 -11.42
N PRO A 214 0.97 17.14 -12.63
CA PRO A 214 0.34 16.04 -13.34
C PRO A 214 1.34 15.02 -13.90
N GLU A 215 2.61 15.38 -14.07
CA GLU A 215 3.67 14.47 -14.53
C GLU A 215 4.12 13.58 -13.38
N VAL A 216 4.31 14.15 -12.18
CA VAL A 216 4.57 13.37 -10.96
C VAL A 216 3.39 12.48 -10.65
N ALA A 217 2.18 12.99 -10.76
CA ALA A 217 0.98 12.17 -10.56
C ALA A 217 0.89 11.00 -11.54
N ALA A 218 1.35 11.15 -12.78
CA ALA A 218 1.40 10.06 -13.76
C ALA A 218 2.42 8.95 -13.38
N GLN A 219 3.43 9.26 -12.57
CA GLN A 219 4.33 8.24 -12.04
C GLN A 219 3.59 7.28 -11.08
N TYR A 220 2.74 7.82 -10.20
CA TYR A 220 1.89 6.98 -9.34
C TYR A 220 0.81 6.23 -10.12
N ASP A 221 0.29 6.79 -11.23
CA ASP A 221 -0.56 6.03 -12.16
C ASP A 221 0.18 4.79 -12.67
N ALA A 222 1.44 4.91 -13.08
CA ALA A 222 2.23 3.79 -13.59
C ALA A 222 2.50 2.71 -12.52
N ILE A 223 2.68 3.11 -11.25
CA ILE A 223 2.79 2.16 -10.12
C ILE A 223 1.49 1.36 -9.99
N LEU A 224 0.34 2.05 -9.96
CA LEU A 224 -0.96 1.38 -9.81
C LEU A 224 -1.30 0.49 -11.01
N GLU A 225 -1.01 0.92 -12.23
CA GLU A 225 -1.19 0.11 -13.43
C GLU A 225 -0.34 -1.16 -13.40
N ALA A 226 0.91 -1.05 -12.96
CA ALA A 226 1.77 -2.22 -12.74
C ALA A 226 1.24 -3.12 -11.62
N ALA A 227 0.75 -2.52 -10.53
CA ALA A 227 0.16 -3.24 -9.40
C ALA A 227 -1.09 -4.03 -9.84
N GLU A 228 -2.00 -3.41 -10.59
CA GLU A 228 -3.17 -4.07 -11.18
C GLU A 228 -2.79 -5.24 -12.11
N LYS A 229 -1.75 -5.04 -12.91
CA LYS A 229 -1.24 -6.05 -13.84
C LYS A 229 -0.62 -7.26 -13.14
N HIS A 230 0.06 -7.04 -12.03
CA HIS A 230 0.88 -8.04 -11.36
C HIS A 230 0.29 -8.57 -10.04
N GLY A 231 -0.91 -8.08 -9.63
CA GLY A 231 -1.57 -8.54 -8.42
C GLY A 231 -0.97 -7.98 -7.12
N ILE A 232 -0.27 -6.85 -7.20
CA ILE A 232 0.25 -6.12 -6.04
C ILE A 232 -0.81 -5.14 -5.55
N TYR A 233 -0.94 -4.97 -4.24
CA TYR A 233 -1.80 -4.00 -3.59
C TYR A 233 -0.97 -2.89 -2.98
N VAL A 234 -1.39 -1.64 -3.19
CA VAL A 234 -0.60 -0.45 -2.84
C VAL A 234 -1.18 0.25 -1.62
N ILE A 235 -0.32 0.61 -0.69
CA ILE A 235 -0.61 1.56 0.39
C ILE A 235 0.07 2.87 -0.01
N LEU A 236 -0.72 3.95 -0.17
CA LEU A 236 -0.20 5.28 -0.47
C LEU A 236 -0.08 6.10 0.81
N THR A 237 1.13 6.46 1.21
CA THR A 237 1.38 7.38 2.31
C THR A 237 1.28 8.82 1.80
N LEU A 238 0.29 9.58 2.29
CA LEU A 238 -0.08 10.89 1.74
C LEU A 238 0.83 12.03 2.19
N PHE A 239 1.25 12.01 3.47
CA PHE A 239 2.15 12.97 4.07
C PHE A 239 3.30 12.20 4.72
N ALA A 240 4.45 12.17 4.04
CA ALA A 240 5.48 11.22 4.42
C ALA A 240 6.49 11.80 5.43
N VAL A 241 7.05 12.96 5.15
CA VAL A 241 8.16 13.56 5.90
C VAL A 241 8.11 15.08 5.77
N GLY A 242 9.02 15.79 6.47
CA GLY A 242 9.14 17.24 6.33
C GLY A 242 8.31 18.01 7.36
N PHE A 243 8.15 17.45 8.56
CA PHE A 243 7.47 18.11 9.66
C PHE A 243 8.41 18.50 10.82
N THR A 244 9.71 18.20 10.72
CA THR A 244 10.73 18.55 11.73
C THR A 244 11.51 19.80 11.32
N PRO A 245 11.46 20.91 12.09
CA PRO A 245 12.23 22.11 11.78
C PRO A 245 13.74 21.90 11.90
N GLY A 246 14.49 22.48 10.94
CA GLY A 246 15.96 22.52 10.98
C GLY A 246 16.65 21.17 10.81
N GLU A 247 15.97 20.14 10.37
CA GLU A 247 16.58 18.86 10.07
C GLU A 247 17.37 18.95 8.76
N THR A 248 18.49 18.23 8.67
CA THR A 248 19.32 18.22 7.46
C THR A 248 18.75 17.40 6.34
N TRP A 249 17.77 16.57 6.64
CA TRP A 249 17.10 15.72 5.70
C TRP A 249 15.57 15.92 5.80
N LYS A 250 15.00 16.55 4.76
CA LYS A 250 13.56 16.77 4.62
C LYS A 250 12.95 17.60 5.76
N SER A 251 13.43 18.83 5.87
CA SER A 251 13.02 19.74 6.93
C SER A 251 11.62 20.33 6.70
N TRP A 252 11.04 20.91 7.78
CA TRP A 252 9.81 21.68 7.69
C TRP A 252 9.93 22.86 6.70
N GLU A 253 11.11 23.48 6.62
CA GLU A 253 11.40 24.58 5.72
C GLU A 253 11.23 24.21 4.24
N ASP A 254 11.30 22.91 3.90
CA ASP A 254 11.14 22.39 2.53
C ASP A 254 9.71 21.96 2.24
N ASN A 255 8.88 21.87 3.26
CA ASN A 255 7.47 21.49 3.13
C ASN A 255 6.67 22.61 2.43
N PRO A 256 5.85 22.32 1.40
CA PRO A 256 5.05 23.32 0.71
C PRO A 256 4.06 24.07 1.63
N TYR A 257 3.66 23.50 2.74
CA TYR A 257 2.80 24.14 3.73
C TYR A 257 3.55 25.19 4.57
N SER A 258 4.89 25.12 4.65
CA SER A 258 5.71 26.08 5.40
C SER A 258 5.73 27.46 4.74
N THR A 259 5.72 28.50 5.59
CA THR A 259 5.91 29.90 5.13
C THR A 259 7.25 30.09 4.44
N ALA A 260 8.27 29.31 4.73
CA ALA A 260 9.56 29.33 4.04
C ALA A 260 9.43 28.99 2.54
N ARG A 261 8.42 28.22 2.15
CA ARG A 261 8.09 27.85 0.77
C ARG A 261 6.87 28.64 0.23
N GLY A 262 6.41 29.64 0.96
CA GLY A 262 5.24 30.44 0.59
C GLY A 262 3.91 29.79 0.98
N GLY A 263 3.94 28.76 1.78
CA GLY A 263 2.75 28.12 2.37
C GLY A 263 2.14 28.94 3.51
N PRO A 264 1.00 28.49 4.07
CA PRO A 264 0.25 29.25 5.06
C PRO A 264 0.65 28.99 6.52
N ALA A 265 1.50 27.98 6.80
CA ALA A 265 1.83 27.53 8.14
C ALA A 265 3.22 28.05 8.59
N GLU A 266 3.30 28.68 9.74
CA GLU A 266 4.58 29.13 10.33
C GLU A 266 5.33 27.97 10.97
N THR A 267 4.59 27.06 11.60
CA THR A 267 5.14 25.91 12.32
C THR A 267 4.46 24.61 11.87
N PRO A 268 5.08 23.43 12.07
CA PRO A 268 4.42 22.15 11.86
C PRO A 268 3.11 22.00 12.61
N LEU A 269 3.00 22.59 13.81
CA LEU A 269 1.80 22.54 14.64
C LEU A 269 0.60 23.20 13.95
N ASP A 270 0.83 24.32 13.22
CA ASP A 270 -0.23 24.97 12.43
C ASP A 270 -0.90 24.02 11.44
N PHE A 271 -0.12 23.05 10.89
CA PHE A 271 -0.65 22.05 9.96
C PHE A 271 -1.72 21.17 10.61
N PHE A 272 -1.55 20.82 11.86
CA PHE A 272 -2.48 19.97 12.60
C PHE A 272 -3.66 20.76 13.19
N GLU A 273 -3.43 21.95 13.71
CA GLU A 273 -4.41 22.69 14.50
C GLU A 273 -5.29 23.65 13.68
N ARG A 274 -4.72 24.28 12.65
CA ARG A 274 -5.43 25.34 11.92
C ARG A 274 -6.46 24.79 10.93
N PRO A 275 -7.77 25.16 11.06
CA PRO A 275 -8.82 24.63 10.19
C PRO A 275 -8.66 25.01 8.70
N ASP A 276 -8.12 26.21 8.42
CA ASP A 276 -7.87 26.66 7.05
C ASP A 276 -6.75 25.86 6.36
N ILE A 277 -5.72 25.46 7.09
CA ILE A 277 -4.64 24.62 6.58
C ILE A 277 -5.10 23.17 6.45
N ARG A 278 -5.89 22.68 7.41
CA ARG A 278 -6.51 21.36 7.34
C ARG A 278 -7.38 21.21 6.08
N ALA A 279 -8.16 22.25 5.73
CA ALA A 279 -8.94 22.25 4.50
C ALA A 279 -8.08 22.13 3.20
N LEU A 280 -6.84 22.63 3.24
CA LEU A 280 -5.89 22.44 2.15
C LEU A 280 -5.35 21.00 2.09
N ALA A 281 -5.06 20.39 3.25
CA ALA A 281 -4.69 18.99 3.34
C ALA A 281 -5.83 18.07 2.85
N GLU A 282 -7.09 18.38 3.18
CA GLU A 282 -8.26 17.67 2.63
C GLU A 282 -8.32 17.77 1.10
N ARG A 283 -7.89 18.87 0.51
CA ARG A 283 -7.85 19.02 -0.96
C ARG A 283 -6.87 18.05 -1.60
N LYS A 284 -5.68 17.84 -1.00
CA LYS A 284 -4.73 16.81 -1.44
C LYS A 284 -5.33 15.41 -1.33
N LEU A 285 -5.96 15.12 -0.21
CA LEU A 285 -6.63 13.84 0.02
C LEU A 285 -7.71 13.57 -1.04
N ARG A 286 -8.55 14.55 -1.37
CA ARG A 286 -9.56 14.45 -2.44
C ARG A 286 -8.92 14.25 -3.81
N TYR A 287 -7.83 14.98 -4.13
CA TYR A 287 -7.11 14.79 -5.39
C TYR A 287 -6.59 13.35 -5.54
N VAL A 288 -6.02 12.78 -4.48
CA VAL A 288 -5.54 11.40 -4.45
C VAL A 288 -6.70 10.42 -4.65
N LEU A 289 -7.83 10.65 -3.99
CA LEU A 289 -9.03 9.83 -4.15
C LEU A 289 -9.60 9.90 -5.57
N ASP A 290 -9.74 11.11 -6.14
CA ASP A 290 -10.30 11.32 -7.48
C ASP A 290 -9.43 10.69 -8.56
N ARG A 291 -8.10 10.64 -8.36
CA ARG A 291 -7.17 10.08 -9.33
C ARG A 291 -6.93 8.59 -9.18
N TYR A 292 -6.76 8.11 -7.94
CA TYR A 292 -6.29 6.74 -7.66
C TYR A 292 -7.34 5.85 -6.98
N GLY A 293 -8.38 6.43 -6.37
CA GLY A 293 -9.41 5.70 -5.64
C GLY A 293 -10.28 4.80 -6.52
N TYR A 294 -10.19 4.88 -7.84
CA TYR A 294 -10.84 3.91 -8.73
C TYR A 294 -10.26 2.50 -8.57
N SER A 295 -8.98 2.37 -8.18
CA SER A 295 -8.24 1.13 -8.30
C SER A 295 -8.57 0.13 -7.18
N PRO A 296 -9.02 -1.10 -7.51
CA PRO A 296 -9.14 -2.16 -6.51
C PRO A 296 -7.81 -2.57 -5.87
N HIS A 297 -6.69 -2.16 -6.47
CA HIS A 297 -5.35 -2.41 -5.99
C HIS A 297 -4.77 -1.30 -5.11
N LEU A 298 -5.52 -0.23 -4.85
CA LEU A 298 -5.27 0.66 -3.72
C LEU A 298 -5.80 -0.04 -2.46
N LEU A 299 -4.90 -0.58 -1.65
CA LEU A 299 -5.26 -1.29 -0.41
C LEU A 299 -5.76 -0.32 0.64
N ALA A 300 -4.95 0.70 0.89
CA ALA A 300 -5.22 1.69 1.92
C ALA A 300 -4.55 3.02 1.58
N VAL A 301 -5.05 4.08 2.20
CA VAL A 301 -4.28 5.30 2.38
C VAL A 301 -3.67 5.29 3.78
N ASP A 302 -2.40 5.65 3.84
CA ASP A 302 -1.67 5.92 5.04
C ASP A 302 -1.56 7.44 5.18
N LEU A 303 -2.28 7.99 6.15
CA LEU A 303 -2.50 9.43 6.22
C LEU A 303 -1.21 10.21 6.47
N LEU A 304 -0.38 9.72 7.38
CA LEU A 304 0.83 10.40 7.81
C LEU A 304 1.86 9.37 8.28
N ASN A 305 3.11 9.56 7.88
CA ASN A 305 4.21 8.71 8.32
C ASN A 305 4.82 9.21 9.61
N GLU A 306 4.87 8.36 10.62
CA GLU A 306 5.63 8.55 11.87
C GLU A 306 5.48 9.93 12.51
N PRO A 307 4.25 10.39 12.81
CA PRO A 307 4.04 11.71 13.38
C PRO A 307 4.76 11.92 14.72
N GLU A 308 5.05 10.85 15.43
CA GLU A 308 5.74 10.87 16.73
C GLU A 308 7.23 11.23 16.58
N TRP A 309 7.81 10.97 15.41
CA TRP A 309 9.22 11.29 15.14
C TRP A 309 9.48 12.79 15.14
N ASP A 310 8.49 13.56 14.82
CA ASP A 310 8.57 15.01 14.70
C ASP A 310 8.61 15.74 16.05
N GLY A 311 9.22 15.18 17.06
CA GLY A 311 9.71 15.70 18.36
C GLY A 311 8.94 16.79 19.10
N ASN A 312 8.00 17.47 18.43
CA ASN A 312 7.19 18.56 18.93
C ASN A 312 5.67 18.37 18.69
N ASN A 313 5.26 17.26 18.05
CA ASN A 313 3.87 17.01 17.72
C ASN A 313 3.36 15.83 18.55
N GLY A 314 2.91 16.12 19.78
CA GLY A 314 2.26 15.14 20.65
C GLY A 314 1.00 14.55 20.00
N GLU A 315 0.59 13.38 20.48
CA GLU A 315 -0.62 12.69 20.02
C GLU A 315 -1.89 13.54 20.15
N GLU A 316 -1.93 14.52 21.04
CA GLU A 316 -3.02 15.46 21.20
C GLU A 316 -3.28 16.32 19.95
N PHE A 317 -2.31 16.41 19.03
CA PHE A 317 -2.42 17.17 17.79
C PHE A 317 -2.68 16.29 16.59
N TRP A 318 -1.85 15.26 16.37
CA TRP A 318 -1.96 14.43 15.17
C TRP A 318 -3.12 13.42 15.24
N VAL A 319 -3.52 12.96 16.43
CA VAL A 319 -4.65 12.01 16.54
C VAL A 319 -5.97 12.66 16.12
N PRO A 320 -6.37 13.84 16.62
CA PRO A 320 -7.59 14.52 16.15
C PRO A 320 -7.52 14.87 14.66
N TRP A 321 -6.34 15.24 14.15
CA TRP A 321 -6.13 15.49 12.73
C TRP A 321 -6.34 14.21 11.91
N GLY A 322 -5.72 13.10 12.32
CA GLY A 322 -5.86 11.80 11.67
C GLY A 322 -7.31 11.30 11.65
N GLU A 323 -8.04 11.43 12.77
CA GLU A 323 -9.45 11.08 12.82
C GLU A 323 -10.31 11.91 11.86
N HIS A 324 -10.05 13.22 11.79
CA HIS A 324 -10.75 14.11 10.87
C HIS A 324 -10.45 13.73 9.41
N MET A 325 -9.19 13.52 9.05
CA MET A 325 -8.80 13.13 7.67
C MET A 325 -9.38 11.78 7.27
N ALA A 326 -9.40 10.81 8.20
CA ALA A 326 -10.02 9.52 7.98
C ALA A 326 -11.54 9.63 7.76
N GLU A 327 -12.23 10.48 8.52
CA GLU A 327 -13.65 10.77 8.32
C GLU A 327 -13.93 11.37 6.95
N VAL A 328 -13.11 12.34 6.52
CA VAL A 328 -13.22 12.96 5.18
C VAL A 328 -13.00 11.91 4.08
N TRP A 329 -12.01 11.04 4.26
CA TRP A 329 -11.77 9.96 3.29
C TRP A 329 -12.94 8.99 3.20
N HIS A 330 -13.38 8.42 4.33
CA HIS A 330 -14.48 7.45 4.35
C HIS A 330 -15.80 8.04 3.82
N ALA A 331 -16.04 9.33 4.05
CA ALA A 331 -17.25 10.00 3.54
C ALA A 331 -17.20 10.25 2.03
N ALA A 332 -16.02 10.44 1.46
CA ALA A 332 -15.83 10.75 0.05
C ALA A 332 -15.59 9.52 -0.84
N ASP A 333 -15.04 8.45 -0.28
CA ASP A 333 -14.65 7.24 -1.03
C ASP A 333 -15.84 6.30 -1.27
N PRO A 334 -16.32 6.16 -2.52
CA PRO A 334 -17.44 5.27 -2.83
C PRO A 334 -17.03 3.79 -2.86
N TYR A 335 -15.76 3.50 -2.79
CA TYR A 335 -15.22 2.15 -2.88
C TYR A 335 -14.89 1.55 -1.53
N GLY A 336 -14.68 2.37 -0.49
CA GLY A 336 -14.41 1.97 0.88
C GLY A 336 -13.00 1.41 1.06
N HIS A 337 -11.97 2.09 0.52
CA HIS A 337 -10.58 1.77 0.82
C HIS A 337 -10.28 1.96 2.29
N LEU A 338 -9.31 1.19 2.77
CA LEU A 338 -8.92 1.22 4.17
C LEU A 338 -8.08 2.46 4.49
N VAL A 339 -8.12 2.87 5.74
CA VAL A 339 -7.32 3.97 6.27
C VAL A 339 -6.39 3.45 7.36
N THR A 340 -5.16 3.92 7.34
CA THR A 340 -4.16 3.67 8.37
C THR A 340 -3.30 4.92 8.61
N LEU A 341 -2.44 4.87 9.58
CA LEU A 341 -1.41 5.86 9.87
C LEU A 341 -0.20 5.12 10.42
N GLY A 342 0.96 5.32 9.80
CA GLY A 342 2.20 4.68 10.19
C GLY A 342 2.78 5.32 11.45
N SER A 343 2.88 4.54 12.54
CA SER A 343 3.46 4.95 13.82
C SER A 343 4.86 4.36 13.98
N VAL A 344 5.78 5.07 14.62
CA VAL A 344 7.10 4.49 15.00
C VAL A 344 6.96 3.34 16.00
N GLY A 345 5.78 3.15 16.54
CA GLY A 345 5.41 2.01 17.36
C GLY A 345 5.09 2.36 18.80
N LEU A 346 4.31 1.45 19.40
CA LEU A 346 3.95 1.51 20.81
C LEU A 346 5.20 1.76 21.67
N HIS A 347 5.25 2.89 22.37
CA HIS A 347 6.28 3.25 23.34
C HIS A 347 7.64 3.76 22.80
N TRP A 348 7.71 4.34 21.61
CA TRP A 348 8.94 5.01 21.17
C TRP A 348 9.32 6.18 22.12
N ASN A 349 8.34 6.97 22.53
CA ASN A 349 8.49 7.98 23.58
C ASN A 349 7.84 7.46 24.84
N GLU A 350 8.54 7.51 25.99
CA GLU A 350 7.97 7.13 27.30
C GLU A 350 6.69 7.89 27.63
N ASP A 351 6.45 9.02 26.96
CA ASP A 351 5.32 9.92 27.16
C ASP A 351 4.24 9.85 26.05
N GLY A 352 4.47 9.14 24.93
CA GLY A 352 3.53 9.03 23.81
C GLY A 352 2.47 7.93 24.00
N ASP A 353 1.24 8.20 23.61
CA ASP A 353 0.12 7.26 23.69
C ASP A 353 -0.66 7.15 22.37
N GLU A 354 -0.29 6.23 21.49
CA GLU A 354 -0.98 5.95 20.23
C GLU A 354 -2.33 5.22 20.42
N ARG A 355 -2.65 4.79 21.65
CA ARG A 355 -3.90 4.06 21.96
C ARG A 355 -5.16 4.79 21.50
N PRO A 356 -5.26 6.14 21.59
CA PRO A 356 -6.41 6.84 21.04
C PRO A 356 -6.62 6.59 19.55
N TRP A 357 -5.55 6.65 18.73
CA TRP A 357 -5.62 6.34 17.31
C TRP A 357 -5.92 4.86 17.05
N TYR A 358 -5.29 3.94 17.78
CA TYR A 358 -5.53 2.51 17.64
C TYR A 358 -6.96 2.12 18.02
N SER A 359 -7.54 2.80 19.00
CA SER A 359 -8.93 2.61 19.42
C SER A 359 -9.94 3.25 18.48
N SER A 360 -9.55 4.24 17.68
CA SER A 360 -10.44 4.99 16.80
C SER A 360 -11.17 4.08 15.81
N PRO A 361 -12.50 4.16 15.68
CA PRO A 361 -13.25 3.39 14.70
C PRO A 361 -12.94 3.80 13.25
N ARG A 362 -12.25 4.92 13.05
CA ARG A 362 -11.85 5.44 11.75
C ARG A 362 -10.53 4.87 11.25
N ASN A 363 -9.74 4.27 12.15
CA ASN A 363 -8.52 3.54 11.82
C ASN A 363 -8.87 2.08 11.48
N ASP A 364 -8.64 1.66 10.25
CA ASP A 364 -9.00 0.31 9.78
C ASP A 364 -7.91 -0.72 10.00
N ILE A 365 -6.64 -0.31 9.98
CA ILE A 365 -5.45 -1.17 10.12
C ILE A 365 -4.55 -0.55 11.18
N LEU A 366 -4.17 -1.34 12.19
CA LEU A 366 -3.13 -0.94 13.12
C LEU A 366 -1.78 -1.10 12.43
N GLN A 367 -1.12 0.03 12.16
CA GLN A 367 0.18 0.04 11.52
C GLN A 367 1.23 0.59 12.49
N TRP A 368 2.34 -0.11 12.61
CA TRP A 368 3.51 0.32 13.35
C TRP A 368 4.79 -0.12 12.64
N HIS A 369 5.89 0.54 12.99
CA HIS A 369 7.22 0.27 12.47
C HIS A 369 8.10 -0.39 13.54
N LEU A 370 9.14 -1.10 13.12
CA LEU A 370 10.03 -1.81 14.03
C LEU A 370 11.49 -1.60 13.64
N TYR A 371 12.12 -0.67 14.34
CA TYR A 371 13.54 -0.35 14.20
C TYR A 371 14.23 -0.37 15.56
N GLY A 372 15.56 -0.53 15.55
CA GLY A 372 16.39 -0.52 16.73
C GLY A 372 17.57 -1.47 16.58
N LYS A 373 18.74 -1.10 17.08
CA LYS A 373 19.96 -1.94 17.01
C LYS A 373 19.81 -3.26 17.77
N GLU A 374 18.98 -3.26 18.82
CA GLU A 374 18.62 -4.43 19.61
C GLU A 374 17.93 -5.50 18.78
N TYR A 375 17.22 -5.12 17.70
CA TYR A 375 16.49 -6.03 16.81
C TYR A 375 17.33 -6.52 15.62
N TYR A 376 18.63 -6.22 15.57
CA TYR A 376 19.52 -6.88 14.62
C TYR A 376 19.73 -8.35 14.96
N GLU A 377 19.58 -8.70 16.24
CA GLU A 377 19.54 -10.08 16.69
C GLU A 377 18.20 -10.72 16.37
N VAL A 378 18.20 -11.77 15.58
CA VAL A 378 16.98 -12.39 15.03
C VAL A 378 16.00 -12.91 16.08
N HIS A 379 16.49 -13.37 17.25
CA HIS A 379 15.65 -13.82 18.34
C HIS A 379 14.96 -12.66 19.07
N ALA A 380 15.65 -11.53 19.23
CA ALA A 380 15.06 -10.31 19.76
C ALA A 380 14.01 -9.76 18.80
N LEU A 381 14.31 -9.72 17.50
CA LEU A 381 13.35 -9.33 16.47
C LEU A 381 12.06 -10.18 16.51
N ALA A 382 12.21 -11.51 16.49
CA ALA A 382 11.07 -12.43 16.53
C ALA A 382 10.24 -12.33 17.83
N ALA A 383 10.91 -12.06 18.95
CA ALA A 383 10.23 -11.82 20.23
C ALA A 383 9.43 -10.53 20.21
N GLU A 384 10.00 -9.48 19.64
CA GLU A 384 9.36 -8.17 19.56
C GLU A 384 8.14 -8.17 18.64
N PHE A 385 8.20 -8.82 17.47
CA PHE A 385 7.01 -9.05 16.65
C PHE A 385 5.87 -9.68 17.44
N SER A 386 6.17 -10.74 18.19
CA SER A 386 5.16 -11.43 19.01
C SER A 386 4.57 -10.52 20.08
N ARG A 387 5.42 -9.72 20.74
CA ARG A 387 5.01 -8.79 21.80
C ARG A 387 4.10 -7.69 21.25
N LYS A 388 4.54 -6.99 20.18
CA LYS A 388 3.78 -5.89 19.57
C LYS A 388 2.43 -6.37 19.01
N VAL A 389 2.40 -7.54 18.36
CA VAL A 389 1.14 -8.10 17.87
C VAL A 389 0.21 -8.47 19.03
N ALA A 390 0.73 -9.07 20.10
CA ALA A 390 -0.08 -9.42 21.27
C ALA A 390 -0.70 -8.19 21.95
N GLU A 391 0.05 -7.09 22.05
CA GLU A 391 -0.45 -5.79 22.54
C GLU A 391 -1.50 -5.18 21.63
N SER A 392 -1.28 -5.27 20.30
CA SER A 392 -2.21 -4.76 19.28
C SER A 392 -3.50 -5.58 19.19
N TRP A 393 -3.48 -6.85 19.63
CA TRP A 393 -4.60 -7.78 19.42
C TRP A 393 -5.90 -7.34 20.09
N GLY A 394 -5.80 -6.68 21.25
CA GLY A 394 -6.95 -6.21 22.02
C GLY A 394 -7.81 -5.16 21.29
N TYR A 395 -7.31 -4.50 20.27
CA TYR A 395 -8.05 -3.49 19.51
C TYR A 395 -9.01 -4.08 18.46
N GLY A 396 -8.94 -5.39 18.18
CA GLY A 396 -9.87 -6.06 17.26
C GLY A 396 -9.76 -5.58 15.82
N LYS A 397 -8.54 -5.36 15.33
CA LYS A 397 -8.26 -4.88 13.97
C LYS A 397 -7.12 -5.67 13.34
N PRO A 398 -7.01 -5.69 11.99
CA PRO A 398 -5.83 -6.18 11.32
C PRO A 398 -4.58 -5.41 11.78
N VAL A 399 -3.47 -6.12 11.94
CA VAL A 399 -2.17 -5.55 12.33
C VAL A 399 -1.21 -5.62 11.17
N LEU A 400 -0.48 -4.54 10.93
CA LEU A 400 0.53 -4.41 9.90
C LEU A 400 1.82 -3.83 10.48
N CYS A 401 2.92 -4.55 10.33
CA CYS A 401 4.23 -3.91 10.42
C CYS A 401 4.52 -3.23 9.08
N GLY A 402 4.41 -1.90 9.04
CA GLY A 402 4.58 -1.10 7.82
C GLY A 402 6.03 -0.97 7.39
N GLU A 403 6.96 -1.08 8.34
CA GLU A 403 8.39 -0.99 8.11
C GLU A 403 9.18 -1.79 9.14
N PHE A 404 10.17 -2.56 8.68
CA PHE A 404 11.20 -3.17 9.53
C PHE A 404 12.43 -3.51 8.70
N GLY A 405 13.56 -3.79 9.32
CA GLY A 405 14.70 -4.43 8.65
C GLY A 405 15.86 -3.52 8.29
N TYR A 406 15.98 -2.42 8.94
CA TYR A 406 17.08 -1.49 8.74
C TYR A 406 18.42 -2.05 9.24
N GLY A 407 19.31 -2.42 8.31
CA GLY A 407 20.73 -2.69 8.57
C GLY A 407 21.11 -4.05 9.16
N GLY A 408 20.20 -5.03 9.23
CA GLY A 408 20.46 -6.30 9.92
C GLY A 408 20.76 -7.52 9.04
N ASP A 409 20.65 -7.44 7.71
CA ASP A 409 20.79 -8.60 6.84
C ASP A 409 22.26 -8.96 6.53
N ASP A 410 22.60 -10.22 6.70
CA ASP A 410 23.78 -10.83 6.12
C ASP A 410 23.46 -11.27 4.68
N PRO A 411 24.18 -10.78 3.66
CA PRO A 411 23.91 -11.10 2.27
C PRO A 411 24.07 -12.57 1.89
N GLN A 412 24.63 -13.39 2.76
CA GLN A 412 24.73 -14.85 2.54
C GLN A 412 23.51 -15.61 3.04
N THR A 413 22.82 -15.08 4.06
CA THR A 413 21.75 -15.79 4.75
C THR A 413 20.41 -15.09 4.73
N TYR A 414 20.39 -13.76 4.68
CA TYR A 414 19.19 -12.91 4.82
C TYR A 414 18.34 -13.29 6.05
N ASP A 415 18.98 -13.74 7.11
CA ASP A 415 18.30 -14.25 8.30
C ASP A 415 17.41 -13.20 8.96
N HIS A 416 17.81 -11.93 8.94
CA HIS A 416 17.00 -10.85 9.51
C HIS A 416 15.68 -10.67 8.74
N THR A 417 15.73 -10.57 7.41
CA THR A 417 14.53 -10.55 6.57
C THR A 417 13.71 -11.82 6.77
N HIS A 418 14.34 -13.00 6.73
CA HIS A 418 13.64 -14.28 6.86
C HIS A 418 12.89 -14.38 8.19
N VAL A 419 13.59 -14.21 9.30
CA VAL A 419 12.99 -14.33 10.64
C VAL A 419 11.94 -13.25 10.85
N GLY A 420 12.17 -12.03 10.35
CA GLY A 420 11.22 -10.93 10.45
C GLY A 420 9.88 -11.26 9.76
N ILE A 421 9.90 -11.66 8.49
CA ILE A 421 8.65 -11.95 7.76
C ILE A 421 7.92 -13.18 8.31
N TRP A 422 8.64 -14.24 8.69
CA TRP A 422 8.02 -15.44 9.26
C TRP A 422 7.44 -15.17 10.64
N SER A 423 8.19 -14.54 11.54
CA SER A 423 7.70 -14.24 12.90
C SER A 423 6.51 -13.27 12.90
N ALA A 424 6.53 -12.25 12.04
CA ALA A 424 5.41 -11.32 11.91
C ALA A 424 4.12 -12.04 11.47
N ILE A 425 4.18 -12.80 10.35
CA ILE A 425 3.03 -13.53 9.81
C ILE A 425 2.50 -14.56 10.82
N PHE A 426 3.39 -15.35 11.43
CA PHE A 426 2.98 -16.36 12.41
C PHE A 426 2.54 -15.77 13.75
N SER A 427 2.87 -14.53 14.05
CA SER A 427 2.29 -13.77 15.15
C SER A 427 0.92 -13.15 14.82
N GLY A 428 0.53 -13.12 13.52
CA GLY A 428 -0.78 -12.63 13.06
C GLY A 428 -0.77 -11.23 12.46
N ALA A 429 0.39 -10.67 12.12
CA ALA A 429 0.52 -9.39 11.43
C ALA A 429 0.83 -9.57 9.94
N GLY A 430 0.34 -8.65 9.10
CA GLY A 430 0.97 -8.39 7.81
C GLY A 430 2.33 -7.73 7.98
N VAL A 431 3.19 -7.82 6.99
CA VAL A 431 4.57 -7.32 7.12
C VAL A 431 5.11 -6.75 5.82
N LEU A 432 5.73 -5.58 5.93
CA LEU A 432 6.46 -4.92 4.86
C LEU A 432 7.89 -4.69 5.31
N ALA A 433 8.83 -5.32 4.61
CA ALA A 433 10.23 -5.09 4.87
C ALA A 433 10.66 -3.75 4.28
N HIS A 434 11.42 -2.99 5.05
CA HIS A 434 11.98 -1.76 4.53
C HIS A 434 13.17 -2.08 3.64
N SER A 435 13.15 -1.53 2.44
CA SER A 435 14.23 -1.66 1.48
C SER A 435 15.10 -0.41 1.43
N ALA A 436 15.46 0.19 2.58
CA ALA A 436 16.48 1.22 2.62
C ALA A 436 17.86 0.58 2.88
N PRO A 437 18.94 1.04 2.24
CA PRO A 437 20.26 0.59 2.62
C PRO A 437 20.59 1.07 4.03
N PRO A 438 21.48 0.39 4.74
CA PRO A 438 22.27 1.06 5.74
C PRO A 438 22.96 2.24 5.04
N PHE A 439 23.15 3.35 5.72
CA PHE A 439 23.91 4.52 5.23
C PHE A 439 25.39 4.18 4.89
N THR A 440 25.69 2.96 4.51
CA THR A 440 27.00 2.46 4.10
C THR A 440 26.95 1.93 2.68
N ALA A 441 28.03 2.11 1.95
CA ALA A 441 28.15 1.88 0.51
C ALA A 441 27.90 0.43 -0.01
N ASP A 442 27.55 -0.51 0.85
CA ASP A 442 27.30 -1.91 0.47
C ASP A 442 25.80 -2.18 0.18
N SER A 443 25.21 -1.31 -0.60
CA SER A 443 23.76 -1.28 -0.93
C SER A 443 23.25 -2.42 -1.83
N ASP A 444 24.09 -3.36 -2.22
CA ASP A 444 23.72 -4.46 -3.14
C ASP A 444 22.82 -5.53 -2.50
N VAL A 445 22.54 -5.41 -1.19
CA VAL A 445 21.82 -6.44 -0.43
C VAL A 445 20.31 -6.42 -0.69
N MET A 446 19.78 -5.32 -1.19
CA MET A 446 18.34 -5.01 -1.02
C MET A 446 17.39 -5.66 -2.02
N MET A 447 17.84 -6.00 -3.21
CA MET A 447 17.03 -6.70 -4.24
C MET A 447 17.81 -7.81 -4.91
N THR A 448 18.66 -8.47 -4.16
CA THR A 448 19.30 -9.65 -4.69
C THR A 448 18.26 -10.77 -4.86
N PRO A 449 18.37 -11.60 -5.88
CA PRO A 449 17.53 -12.78 -6.01
C PRO A 449 17.49 -13.64 -4.74
N GLY A 450 18.56 -13.61 -3.95
CA GLY A 450 18.63 -14.32 -2.67
C GLY A 450 17.60 -13.80 -1.65
N ARG A 451 17.50 -12.48 -1.45
CA ARG A 451 16.51 -11.91 -0.51
C ARG A 451 15.07 -12.17 -0.97
N GLY A 452 14.78 -11.96 -2.25
CA GLY A 452 13.46 -12.24 -2.83
C GLY A 452 13.00 -13.69 -2.65
N GLN A 453 13.94 -14.64 -2.64
CA GLN A 453 13.65 -16.05 -2.42
C GLN A 453 12.99 -16.33 -1.06
N HIS A 454 13.32 -15.59 0.00
CA HIS A 454 12.71 -15.76 1.31
C HIS A 454 11.23 -15.38 1.31
N PHE A 455 10.87 -14.30 0.61
CA PHE A 455 9.46 -13.94 0.38
C PHE A 455 8.73 -14.99 -0.44
N ARG A 456 9.37 -15.49 -1.51
CA ARG A 456 8.78 -16.51 -2.37
C ARG A 456 8.46 -17.79 -1.60
N VAL A 457 9.39 -18.29 -0.81
CA VAL A 457 9.18 -19.52 -0.04
C VAL A 457 8.09 -19.35 1.01
N LEU A 458 8.05 -18.21 1.71
CA LEU A 458 6.96 -17.92 2.64
C LEU A 458 5.61 -17.83 1.92
N SER A 459 5.53 -17.10 0.81
CA SER A 459 4.32 -16.99 -0.01
C SER A 459 3.82 -18.35 -0.50
N ASP A 460 4.73 -19.18 -1.02
CA ASP A 460 4.43 -20.55 -1.46
C ASP A 460 3.95 -21.42 -0.30
N PHE A 461 4.54 -21.29 0.89
CA PHE A 461 4.09 -21.98 2.09
C PHE A 461 2.68 -21.54 2.50
N LEU A 462 2.42 -20.22 2.57
CA LEU A 462 1.11 -19.67 2.91
C LEU A 462 0.02 -20.09 1.92
N SER A 463 0.35 -20.21 0.63
CA SER A 463 -0.58 -20.66 -0.41
C SER A 463 -1.06 -22.10 -0.25
N ARG A 464 -0.29 -22.94 0.45
CA ARG A 464 -0.63 -24.35 0.77
C ARG A 464 -1.57 -24.47 1.95
N LEU A 465 -1.69 -23.41 2.76
CA LEU A 465 -2.48 -23.46 3.98
C LEU A 465 -3.99 -23.38 3.68
N SER A 466 -4.76 -24.13 4.44
CA SER A 466 -6.22 -24.06 4.41
C SER A 466 -6.68 -22.90 5.31
N TRP A 467 -7.07 -21.78 4.67
CA TRP A 467 -7.47 -20.55 5.36
C TRP A 467 -8.98 -20.45 5.68
N SER A 468 -9.77 -21.41 5.29
CA SER A 468 -11.21 -21.43 5.57
C SER A 468 -11.59 -22.63 6.45
N PRO A 469 -12.07 -22.42 7.67
CA PRO A 469 -12.18 -21.16 8.43
C PRO A 469 -10.82 -20.48 8.68
N PRO A 470 -10.79 -19.21 9.12
CA PRO A 470 -9.56 -18.46 9.39
C PRO A 470 -8.59 -19.17 10.35
N LEU A 471 -7.30 -18.98 10.12
CA LEU A 471 -6.24 -19.37 11.05
C LEU A 471 -5.90 -18.19 11.97
N HIS A 472 -5.70 -18.46 13.23
CA HIS A 472 -5.36 -17.46 14.24
C HIS A 472 -4.05 -17.83 14.94
N PRO A 473 -3.23 -16.86 15.37
CA PRO A 473 -2.07 -17.15 16.19
C PRO A 473 -2.50 -17.80 17.51
N GLN A 474 -1.80 -18.87 17.86
CA GLN A 474 -2.01 -19.55 19.13
C GLN A 474 -1.08 -18.92 20.16
N LEU A 475 -1.64 -18.14 21.07
CA LEU A 475 -0.87 -17.42 22.09
C LEU A 475 -0.36 -18.33 23.21
N ALA A 476 -0.86 -19.57 23.30
CA ALA A 476 -0.39 -20.52 24.28
C ALA A 476 1.00 -21.07 23.89
N PRO A 477 1.98 -21.01 24.78
CA PRO A 477 3.31 -21.51 24.48
C PRO A 477 3.28 -23.01 24.20
N LEU A 478 3.91 -23.43 23.12
CA LEU A 478 4.20 -24.84 22.89
C LEU A 478 5.37 -25.27 23.77
N ALA A 479 5.33 -26.52 24.23
CA ALA A 479 6.52 -27.12 24.85
C ALA A 479 7.54 -27.43 23.72
N THR A 480 8.57 -26.62 23.64
CA THR A 480 9.67 -26.72 22.67
C THR A 480 10.96 -27.17 23.36
N PRO A 481 11.96 -27.67 22.63
CA PRO A 481 13.29 -27.90 23.16
C PRO A 481 13.86 -26.63 23.79
N GLU A 482 14.74 -26.79 24.77
CA GLU A 482 15.38 -25.66 25.46
C GLU A 482 16.00 -24.67 24.47
N GLY A 483 15.67 -23.39 24.64
CA GLY A 483 16.14 -22.29 23.82
C GLY A 483 15.49 -22.14 22.46
N THR A 484 14.69 -23.12 21.99
CA THR A 484 13.93 -22.96 20.73
C THR A 484 12.60 -22.24 20.95
N ARG A 485 12.08 -21.60 19.90
CA ARG A 485 10.75 -20.99 19.91
C ARG A 485 9.89 -21.56 18.80
N ALA A 486 8.59 -21.66 19.02
CA ALA A 486 7.66 -22.06 17.97
C ALA A 486 6.44 -21.15 17.96
N TRP A 487 6.01 -20.80 16.78
CA TRP A 487 4.78 -20.06 16.48
C TRP A 487 3.79 -20.98 15.82
N VAL A 488 2.52 -20.75 16.08
CA VAL A 488 1.42 -21.54 15.51
C VAL A 488 0.31 -20.65 15.03
N LEU A 489 -0.04 -20.80 13.76
CA LEU A 489 -1.30 -20.34 13.20
C LEU A 489 -2.26 -21.53 13.14
N GLY A 490 -3.42 -21.45 13.78
CA GLY A 490 -4.25 -22.63 13.83
C GLY A 490 -5.72 -22.40 14.09
N ARG A 491 -6.46 -23.48 13.89
CA ARG A 491 -7.83 -23.69 14.29
C ARG A 491 -8.01 -25.16 14.69
N SER A 492 -9.18 -25.52 15.23
CA SER A 492 -9.45 -26.91 15.57
C SER A 492 -9.23 -27.84 14.36
N GLY A 493 -8.37 -28.83 14.52
CA GLY A 493 -8.04 -29.83 13.52
C GLY A 493 -7.02 -29.43 12.46
N TYR A 494 -6.50 -28.19 12.49
CA TYR A 494 -5.52 -27.73 11.50
C TYR A 494 -4.59 -26.67 12.07
N TRP A 495 -3.27 -26.86 11.97
CA TRP A 495 -2.25 -25.97 12.50
C TRP A 495 -1.05 -25.88 11.55
N ALA A 496 -0.60 -24.66 11.29
CA ALA A 496 0.70 -24.38 10.70
C ALA A 496 1.67 -23.98 11.81
N LEU A 497 2.90 -24.46 11.76
CA LEU A 497 3.96 -24.21 12.72
C LEU A 497 5.16 -23.59 12.05
N TRP A 498 5.84 -22.70 12.76
CA TRP A 498 7.18 -22.29 12.42
C TRP A 498 8.05 -22.34 13.66
N VAL A 499 9.22 -22.97 13.57
CA VAL A 499 10.12 -23.23 14.69
C VAL A 499 11.45 -22.57 14.41
N LEU A 500 11.89 -21.71 15.31
CA LEU A 500 13.18 -21.04 15.33
C LEU A 500 14.12 -21.79 16.27
N GLY A 501 15.33 -22.12 15.80
CA GLY A 501 16.38 -22.75 16.58
C GLY A 501 16.81 -21.90 17.77
N ALA A 502 17.53 -22.51 18.71
CA ALA A 502 17.99 -21.82 19.91
C ALA A 502 19.00 -20.71 19.57
N GLU A 503 18.95 -19.60 20.33
CA GLU A 503 19.91 -18.52 20.25
C GLU A 503 21.34 -19.00 20.48
N THR A 504 21.53 -19.79 21.54
CA THR A 504 22.82 -20.45 21.81
C THR A 504 23.05 -21.54 20.77
N GLY A 505 24.06 -21.34 19.92
CA GLY A 505 24.38 -22.25 18.83
C GLY A 505 23.52 -22.06 17.59
N TYR A 506 22.89 -20.89 17.42
CA TYR A 506 22.16 -20.52 16.20
C TYR A 506 23.01 -20.78 14.95
N GLY A 507 22.41 -21.41 13.95
CA GLY A 507 23.14 -21.86 12.78
C GLY A 507 23.77 -23.26 12.90
N SER A 508 23.73 -23.88 14.07
CA SER A 508 24.13 -25.28 14.24
C SER A 508 22.95 -26.23 13.93
N PRO A 509 23.22 -27.44 13.40
CA PRO A 509 22.17 -28.42 13.13
C PRO A 509 21.43 -28.85 14.40
N VAL A 510 20.10 -28.66 14.40
CA VAL A 510 19.19 -29.18 15.42
C VAL A 510 18.77 -30.60 15.01
N ARG A 511 18.94 -31.56 15.90
CA ARG A 511 18.61 -32.97 15.66
C ARG A 511 17.84 -33.55 16.84
N ASP A 512 17.00 -34.55 16.58
CA ASP A 512 16.25 -35.30 17.60
C ASP A 512 15.38 -34.42 18.54
N ALA A 513 15.00 -33.24 18.05
CA ALA A 513 14.15 -32.31 18.76
C ALA A 513 12.67 -32.69 18.64
N THR A 514 11.88 -32.37 19.66
CA THR A 514 10.44 -32.62 19.67
C THR A 514 9.68 -31.39 20.13
N VAL A 515 8.51 -31.19 19.54
CA VAL A 515 7.52 -30.19 19.97
C VAL A 515 6.28 -30.93 20.45
N ARG A 516 5.74 -30.51 21.59
CA ARG A 516 4.52 -31.11 22.14
C ARG A 516 3.34 -30.14 21.98
N MET A 517 2.28 -30.62 21.30
CA MET A 517 1.05 -29.87 21.07
C MET A 517 -0.12 -30.47 21.84
N GLY A 518 -0.91 -29.63 22.52
CA GLY A 518 -2.18 -30.00 23.09
C GLY A 518 -3.28 -30.07 22.01
N VAL A 519 -3.54 -31.25 21.47
CA VAL A 519 -4.58 -31.50 20.48
C VAL A 519 -5.52 -32.61 20.91
N PRO A 520 -6.77 -32.70 20.43
CA PRO A 520 -7.68 -33.81 20.71
C PRO A 520 -7.09 -35.17 20.33
N SER A 521 -7.53 -36.24 20.98
CA SER A 521 -7.15 -37.58 20.58
C SER A 521 -7.64 -37.88 19.16
N GLY A 522 -6.78 -38.47 18.33
CA GLY A 522 -7.10 -38.73 16.93
C GLY A 522 -5.85 -39.00 16.09
N LYS A 523 -6.06 -39.22 14.79
CA LYS A 523 -4.98 -39.36 13.82
C LYS A 523 -4.71 -38.02 13.15
N TYR A 524 -3.46 -37.75 12.92
CA TYR A 524 -2.98 -36.48 12.31
C TYR A 524 -1.96 -36.78 11.24
N ARG A 525 -2.00 -36.04 10.13
CA ARG A 525 -0.92 -35.94 9.16
C ARG A 525 -0.03 -34.77 9.56
N VAL A 526 1.26 -34.99 9.60
CA VAL A 526 2.27 -33.97 9.90
C VAL A 526 3.22 -33.91 8.72
N SER A 527 3.38 -32.71 8.17
CA SER A 527 4.29 -32.45 7.04
C SER A 527 5.23 -31.32 7.40
N TRP A 528 6.49 -31.44 6.97
CA TRP A 528 7.56 -30.49 7.26
C TRP A 528 8.22 -29.98 6.00
N TRP A 529 8.64 -28.73 6.01
CA TRP A 529 9.33 -28.08 4.89
C TRP A 529 10.57 -27.33 5.38
N ASN A 530 11.60 -27.35 4.55
CA ASN A 530 12.70 -26.40 4.64
C ASN A 530 12.15 -25.02 4.23
N ASP A 531 12.13 -24.09 5.15
CA ASP A 531 11.52 -22.77 4.95
C ASP A 531 12.43 -21.78 4.21
N VAL A 532 13.66 -22.17 3.88
CA VAL A 532 14.57 -21.42 2.99
C VAL A 532 14.44 -21.87 1.54
N THR A 533 14.34 -23.19 1.32
CA THR A 533 14.31 -23.77 -0.05
C THR A 533 12.90 -24.08 -0.54
N GLY A 534 11.91 -24.19 0.37
CA GLY A 534 10.55 -24.64 0.07
C GLY A 534 10.43 -26.15 -0.15
N GLU A 535 11.51 -26.92 0.03
CA GLU A 535 11.52 -28.38 -0.13
C GLU A 535 10.75 -29.06 1.00
N GLN A 536 9.93 -30.03 0.66
CA GLN A 536 9.27 -30.88 1.63
C GLN A 536 10.23 -31.91 2.21
N LEU A 537 10.46 -31.86 3.52
CA LEU A 537 11.45 -32.71 4.21
C LEU A 537 10.86 -34.06 4.64
N ALA A 538 9.64 -34.06 5.13
CA ALA A 538 9.00 -35.26 5.64
C ALA A 538 7.47 -35.14 5.65
N THR A 539 6.80 -36.29 5.60
CA THR A 539 5.37 -36.44 5.93
C THR A 539 5.17 -37.74 6.66
N GLU A 540 4.44 -37.69 7.77
CA GLU A 540 4.11 -38.86 8.59
C GLU A 540 2.68 -38.79 9.14
N GLU A 541 2.13 -39.94 9.52
CA GLU A 541 0.87 -40.01 10.23
C GLU A 541 1.12 -40.38 11.71
N LEU A 542 0.61 -39.56 12.61
CA LEU A 542 0.78 -39.72 14.04
C LEU A 542 -0.57 -39.90 14.73
N THR A 543 -0.56 -40.51 15.91
CA THR A 543 -1.75 -40.66 16.73
C THR A 543 -1.59 -39.85 18.02
N ALA A 544 -2.43 -38.83 18.21
CA ALA A 544 -2.55 -38.13 19.47
C ALA A 544 -3.33 -39.00 20.49
N ARG A 545 -2.81 -39.09 21.73
CA ARG A 545 -3.43 -39.76 22.88
C ARG A 545 -3.75 -38.74 23.95
N GLN A 546 -4.27 -39.16 25.11
CA GLN A 546 -4.40 -38.31 26.28
C GLN A 546 -3.06 -37.64 26.59
N GLY A 547 -3.01 -36.30 26.53
CA GLY A 547 -1.77 -35.52 26.69
C GLY A 547 -1.24 -34.87 25.40
N GLY A 548 -1.94 -35.05 24.25
CA GLY A 548 -1.65 -34.35 23.00
C GLY A 548 -0.77 -35.14 22.02
N LEU A 549 -0.18 -34.40 21.08
CA LEU A 549 0.66 -34.91 20.02
C LEU A 549 2.13 -34.54 20.27
N VAL A 550 3.03 -35.49 20.08
CA VAL A 550 4.47 -35.27 20.11
C VAL A 550 4.96 -35.28 18.69
N LEU A 551 5.43 -34.14 18.20
CA LEU A 551 5.99 -33.95 16.87
C LEU A 551 7.50 -34.13 16.95
N ARG A 552 8.05 -35.05 16.16
CA ARG A 552 9.49 -35.12 15.96
C ARG A 552 9.85 -34.16 14.85
N LEU A 553 10.71 -33.18 15.15
CA LEU A 553 11.22 -32.24 14.15
C LEU A 553 12.18 -32.96 13.20
N PRO A 554 12.13 -32.72 11.89
CA PRO A 554 13.20 -33.13 11.00
C PRO A 554 14.50 -32.43 11.41
N GLY A 555 15.64 -32.97 11.05
CA GLY A 555 16.90 -32.26 11.24
C GLY A 555 16.87 -30.94 10.44
N PHE A 556 17.14 -29.83 11.10
CA PHE A 556 17.15 -28.50 10.46
C PHE A 556 18.30 -27.65 10.96
N VAL A 557 18.59 -26.56 10.23
CA VAL A 557 19.54 -25.51 10.62
C VAL A 557 18.75 -24.21 10.69
N ARG A 558 18.85 -23.49 11.79
CA ARG A 558 18.18 -22.22 12.09
C ARG A 558 16.67 -22.33 12.32
N HIS A 559 15.89 -22.77 11.31
CA HIS A 559 14.43 -22.76 11.39
C HIS A 559 13.80 -23.81 10.47
N VAL A 560 12.51 -24.12 10.70
CA VAL A 560 11.74 -25.11 9.92
C VAL A 560 10.24 -24.81 10.02
N ALA A 561 9.49 -25.09 8.95
CA ALA A 561 8.05 -24.92 8.91
C ALA A 561 7.32 -26.28 8.83
N GLY A 562 6.10 -26.35 9.39
CA GLY A 562 5.31 -27.56 9.38
C GLY A 562 3.81 -27.32 9.35
N VAL A 563 3.05 -28.35 8.99
CA VAL A 563 1.59 -28.38 9.02
C VAL A 563 1.13 -29.64 9.73
N VAL A 564 0.18 -29.49 10.63
CA VAL A 564 -0.50 -30.58 11.35
C VAL A 564 -1.98 -30.55 10.99
N GLU A 565 -2.48 -31.61 10.41
CA GLU A 565 -3.85 -31.74 9.94
C GLU A 565 -4.52 -32.97 10.53
N ALA A 566 -5.70 -32.80 11.13
CA ALA A 566 -6.49 -33.91 11.62
C ALA A 566 -7.02 -34.75 10.46
N LEU A 567 -6.82 -36.06 10.54
CA LEU A 567 -7.38 -36.99 9.56
C LEU A 567 -8.82 -37.38 9.98
N PRO A 568 -9.70 -37.62 9.00
CA PRO A 568 -11.04 -38.13 9.28
C PRO A 568 -10.96 -39.38 10.13
N ALA A 569 -11.87 -39.51 11.12
CA ALA A 569 -12.02 -40.78 11.79
C ALA A 569 -12.40 -41.85 10.76
N VAL A 570 -11.62 -42.92 10.68
CA VAL A 570 -12.02 -44.07 9.86
C VAL A 570 -13.31 -44.62 10.45
N PRO A 571 -14.41 -44.71 9.69
CA PRO A 571 -15.69 -45.17 10.20
C PRO A 571 -15.66 -46.58 10.78
#